data_b96ee31e174c84f23587a8fc1e05a9dd
#
_entry.id   b96ee31e174c84f23587a8fc1e05a9dd
#
_cell.length_a   1.000
_cell.length_b   1.000
_cell.length_c   1.000
_cell.angle_alpha   90.00
_cell.angle_beta   90.00
_cell.angle_gamma   90.00
#
_symmetry.space_group_name_H-M   'P 1'
#
loop_
_entity.id
_entity.type
_entity.pdbx_description
1 polymer ?
#
loop_
_entity_poly.entity_id
_entity_poly.type
_entity_poly.pdbx_seq_one_letter_code
_entity_poly.pdbx_strand_id
1 'polypeptide(L)'
;MLVHLNHNPQAPERVVVVGARGFIGSALVSRLRQDGVSALPLSSADVDLTQPGSEEALAGRLRPTDSLVMLSCRTPDKGRDLATTLQNLAMGHHFALAAAKAACRHIVYFSSDAVYGDDTQWVSDDTKAEPNSPYGAMHLTREVLLKSTMAGVLAVIRPTLVYGLADTHHSYGPNRFRRMSEKDGRISLFGHGEERRDHIFIDDLIELTLRVLRRRSIGMALGVTGRSPSFAEIAALVAKQFSPPAAILNLPRANPAAPVLHRHFDITGVLTAFPDMRYTPIEDGVALIHRQAREAAHA
;
A
#
# COMPACT_ATOMS: atom_id res chain seq x y z
N MET A 1 6.46 -8.43 -14.21
CA MET A 1 6.38 -7.13 -14.95
C MET A 1 4.95 -6.85 -15.40
N LEU A 2 4.61 -5.56 -15.61
CA LEU A 2 3.32 -5.13 -16.15
C LEU A 2 3.26 -5.24 -17.68
N VAL A 3 2.08 -5.60 -18.19
CA VAL A 3 1.73 -5.56 -19.61
C VAL A 3 0.52 -4.65 -19.77
N HIS A 4 0.56 -3.72 -20.73
CA HIS A 4 -0.51 -2.77 -20.99
C HIS A 4 -1.49 -3.31 -22.02
N LEU A 5 -2.78 -3.36 -21.67
CA LEU A 5 -3.85 -3.72 -22.61
C LEU A 5 -4.32 -2.50 -23.45
N ASN A 6 -4.16 -1.30 -22.91
CA ASN A 6 -4.40 -0.06 -23.67
C ASN A 6 -3.07 0.50 -24.20
N HIS A 7 -2.90 0.66 -25.50
CA HIS A 7 -1.73 1.29 -26.09
C HIS A 7 -1.53 2.73 -25.61
N ASN A 8 -2.61 3.49 -25.54
CA ASN A 8 -2.62 4.86 -25.00
C ASN A 8 -3.36 4.90 -23.67
N PRO A 9 -2.95 5.76 -22.73
CA PRO A 9 -3.69 5.95 -21.49
C PRO A 9 -5.14 6.41 -21.77
N GLN A 10 -6.11 5.76 -21.16
CA GLN A 10 -7.53 6.08 -21.27
C GLN A 10 -8.14 6.12 -19.86
N ALA A 11 -8.94 7.14 -19.58
CA ALA A 11 -9.68 7.15 -18.32
C ALA A 11 -10.61 5.94 -18.23
N PRO A 12 -10.62 5.19 -17.12
CA PRO A 12 -11.60 4.14 -16.92
C PRO A 12 -13.02 4.74 -16.86
N GLU A 13 -14.02 4.01 -17.36
CA GLU A 13 -15.43 4.47 -17.33
C GLU A 13 -15.90 4.66 -15.89
N ARG A 14 -15.59 3.67 -15.04
CA ARG A 14 -15.87 3.74 -13.60
C ARG A 14 -14.82 2.90 -12.86
N VAL A 15 -14.38 3.41 -11.70
CA VAL A 15 -13.51 2.68 -10.76
C VAL A 15 -14.32 2.35 -9.51
N VAL A 16 -14.46 1.07 -9.20
CA VAL A 16 -15.04 0.62 -7.94
C VAL A 16 -13.92 0.35 -6.94
N VAL A 17 -13.93 1.07 -5.81
CA VAL A 17 -12.87 0.98 -4.79
C VAL A 17 -13.41 0.27 -3.56
N VAL A 18 -13.01 -0.98 -3.36
CA VAL A 18 -13.39 -1.80 -2.20
C VAL A 18 -12.37 -1.62 -1.09
N GLY A 19 -12.82 -1.09 0.05
CA GLY A 19 -11.94 -0.60 1.13
C GLY A 19 -11.70 0.92 1.06
N ALA A 20 -12.65 1.66 0.51
CA ALA A 20 -12.56 3.09 0.22
C ALA A 20 -12.36 4.00 1.44
N ARG A 21 -12.68 3.53 2.67
CA ARG A 21 -12.47 4.29 3.91
C ARG A 21 -11.07 4.10 4.52
N GLY A 22 -10.27 3.17 3.97
CA GLY A 22 -8.89 2.99 4.38
C GLY A 22 -7.98 4.12 3.90
N PHE A 23 -6.76 4.18 4.42
CA PHE A 23 -5.77 5.21 4.09
C PHE A 23 -5.54 5.34 2.57
N ILE A 24 -5.16 4.24 1.91
CA ILE A 24 -4.93 4.24 0.45
C ILE A 24 -6.25 4.43 -0.32
N GLY A 25 -7.34 3.80 0.16
CA GLY A 25 -8.64 3.87 -0.51
C GLY A 25 -9.22 5.27 -0.56
N SER A 26 -9.15 6.02 0.54
CA SER A 26 -9.64 7.39 0.59
C SER A 26 -8.83 8.34 -0.30
N ALA A 27 -7.49 8.16 -0.33
CA ALA A 27 -6.61 8.92 -1.20
C ALA A 27 -6.92 8.63 -2.69
N LEU A 28 -7.11 7.35 -3.06
CA LEU A 28 -7.46 6.97 -4.43
C LEU A 28 -8.80 7.57 -4.84
N VAL A 29 -9.84 7.46 -4.01
CA VAL A 29 -11.17 8.02 -4.30
C VAL A 29 -11.11 9.53 -4.46
N SER A 30 -10.36 10.23 -3.59
CA SER A 30 -10.17 11.67 -3.70
C SER A 30 -9.53 12.06 -5.03
N ARG A 31 -8.45 11.39 -5.42
CA ARG A 31 -7.73 11.68 -6.66
C ARG A 31 -8.55 11.32 -7.91
N LEU A 32 -9.28 10.20 -7.91
CA LEU A 32 -10.18 9.86 -9.02
C LEU A 32 -11.23 10.96 -9.25
N ARG A 33 -11.81 11.50 -8.18
CA ARG A 33 -12.79 12.59 -8.26
C ARG A 33 -12.16 13.89 -8.78
N GLN A 34 -10.96 14.23 -8.32
CA GLN A 34 -10.20 15.38 -8.83
C GLN A 34 -9.91 15.27 -10.33
N ASP A 35 -9.59 14.06 -10.78
CA ASP A 35 -9.33 13.76 -12.20
C ASP A 35 -10.61 13.61 -13.04
N GLY A 36 -11.81 13.82 -12.46
CA GLY A 36 -13.10 13.70 -13.14
C GLY A 36 -13.50 12.25 -13.49
N VAL A 37 -12.86 11.24 -12.87
CA VAL A 37 -13.16 9.83 -13.10
C VAL A 37 -14.30 9.38 -12.19
N SER A 38 -15.30 8.71 -12.76
CA SER A 38 -16.40 8.13 -11.98
C SER A 38 -15.87 7.10 -10.99
N ALA A 39 -16.14 7.31 -9.70
CA ALA A 39 -15.68 6.42 -8.63
C ALA A 39 -16.87 5.95 -7.78
N LEU A 40 -16.98 4.63 -7.56
CA LEU A 40 -17.89 4.02 -6.59
C LEU A 40 -17.09 3.56 -5.37
N PRO A 41 -17.09 4.34 -4.27
CA PRO A 41 -16.43 3.94 -3.04
C PRO A 41 -17.30 2.94 -2.27
N LEU A 42 -16.72 1.79 -1.91
CA LEU A 42 -17.35 0.77 -1.08
C LEU A 42 -16.53 0.50 0.18
N SER A 43 -17.21 0.49 1.31
CA SER A 43 -16.66 0.16 2.63
C SER A 43 -17.32 -1.09 3.19
N SER A 44 -16.89 -1.57 4.36
CA SER A 44 -17.54 -2.67 5.06
C SER A 44 -18.97 -2.35 5.52
N ALA A 45 -19.35 -1.07 5.62
CA ALA A 45 -20.73 -0.68 5.87
C ALA A 45 -21.63 -0.85 4.64
N ASP A 46 -21.05 -0.84 3.45
CA ASP A 46 -21.77 -1.05 2.18
C ASP A 46 -21.83 -2.53 1.80
N VAL A 47 -20.70 -3.24 1.96
CA VAL A 47 -20.54 -4.68 1.72
C VAL A 47 -19.46 -5.21 2.65
N ASP A 48 -19.84 -5.99 3.66
CA ASP A 48 -18.90 -6.67 4.55
C ASP A 48 -18.44 -7.99 3.93
N LEU A 49 -17.28 -7.96 3.28
CA LEU A 49 -16.70 -9.14 2.62
C LEU A 49 -16.28 -10.27 3.58
N THR A 50 -16.40 -10.11 4.90
CA THR A 50 -16.21 -11.21 5.84
C THR A 50 -17.44 -12.11 5.96
N GLN A 51 -18.60 -11.66 5.49
CA GLN A 51 -19.89 -12.35 5.64
C GLN A 51 -20.21 -13.24 4.44
N PRO A 52 -20.78 -14.43 4.66
CA PRO A 52 -21.35 -15.24 3.58
C PRO A 52 -22.40 -14.46 2.76
N GLY A 53 -22.44 -14.68 1.45
CA GLY A 53 -23.36 -13.97 0.54
C GLY A 53 -22.92 -12.55 0.15
N SER A 54 -21.82 -12.05 0.68
CA SER A 54 -21.29 -10.73 0.33
C SER A 54 -20.79 -10.66 -1.11
N GLU A 55 -20.44 -11.79 -1.73
CA GLU A 55 -20.13 -11.90 -3.15
C GLU A 55 -21.30 -11.50 -4.04
N GLU A 56 -22.52 -11.88 -3.67
CA GLU A 56 -23.75 -11.50 -4.39
C GLU A 56 -24.03 -10.01 -4.24
N ALA A 57 -23.94 -9.50 -3.01
CA ALA A 57 -24.13 -8.09 -2.70
C ALA A 57 -23.13 -7.20 -3.43
N LEU A 58 -21.86 -7.64 -3.55
CA LEU A 58 -20.84 -6.93 -4.30
C LEU A 58 -21.12 -7.03 -5.81
N ALA A 59 -21.35 -8.23 -6.34
CA ALA A 59 -21.60 -8.45 -7.77
C ALA A 59 -22.77 -7.61 -8.29
N GLY A 60 -23.85 -7.46 -7.51
CA GLY A 60 -25.00 -6.61 -7.84
C GLY A 60 -24.66 -5.11 -7.97
N ARG A 61 -23.51 -4.66 -7.53
CA ARG A 61 -23.04 -3.26 -7.65
C ARG A 61 -22.04 -3.06 -8.79
N LEU A 62 -21.55 -4.15 -9.38
CA LEU A 62 -20.50 -4.15 -10.40
C LEU A 62 -21.11 -4.14 -11.81
N ARG A 63 -20.30 -3.67 -12.77
CA ARG A 63 -20.57 -3.71 -14.21
C ARG A 63 -19.40 -4.36 -14.93
N PRO A 64 -19.60 -5.03 -16.05
CA PRO A 64 -18.49 -5.60 -16.84
C PRO A 64 -17.44 -4.56 -17.26
N THR A 65 -17.86 -3.29 -17.44
CA THR A 65 -16.94 -2.19 -17.85
C THR A 65 -16.15 -1.59 -16.70
N ASP A 66 -16.36 -2.02 -15.46
CA ASP A 66 -15.67 -1.47 -14.30
C ASP A 66 -14.17 -1.86 -14.25
N SER A 67 -13.39 -0.95 -13.70
CA SER A 67 -12.10 -1.29 -13.09
C SER A 67 -12.32 -1.44 -11.58
N LEU A 68 -12.04 -2.62 -11.05
CA LEU A 68 -12.30 -2.97 -9.66
C LEU A 68 -11.00 -2.98 -8.86
N VAL A 69 -10.91 -2.16 -7.80
CA VAL A 69 -9.72 -2.05 -6.95
C VAL A 69 -10.00 -2.64 -5.58
N MET A 70 -9.21 -3.64 -5.17
CA MET A 70 -9.30 -4.28 -3.87
C MET A 70 -8.23 -3.77 -2.92
N LEU A 71 -8.68 -3.03 -1.89
CA LEU A 71 -7.87 -2.50 -0.78
C LEU A 71 -8.31 -3.03 0.59
N SER A 72 -9.43 -3.80 0.63
CA SER A 72 -9.95 -4.32 1.89
C SER A 72 -8.99 -5.34 2.50
N CYS A 73 -8.46 -4.99 3.67
CA CYS A 73 -7.57 -5.84 4.46
C CYS A 73 -7.63 -5.44 5.94
N ARG A 74 -7.60 -6.41 6.83
CA ARG A 74 -7.26 -6.21 8.24
C ARG A 74 -5.75 -6.27 8.38
N THR A 75 -5.15 -5.12 8.59
CA THR A 75 -3.71 -4.95 8.74
C THR A 75 -3.22 -5.43 10.12
N PRO A 76 -1.91 -5.69 10.32
CA PRO A 76 -1.38 -6.29 11.55
C PRO A 76 -1.64 -5.51 12.84
N ASP A 77 -1.96 -4.22 12.76
CA ASP A 77 -2.39 -3.39 13.89
C ASP A 77 -3.83 -3.70 14.34
N LYS A 78 -4.64 -4.34 13.47
CA LYS A 78 -6.03 -4.75 13.75
C LYS A 78 -6.16 -6.21 14.15
N GLY A 79 -5.09 -6.98 14.09
CA GLY A 79 -5.02 -8.37 14.50
C GLY A 79 -3.93 -9.14 13.76
N ARG A 80 -3.35 -10.13 14.46
CA ARG A 80 -2.28 -11.01 13.93
C ARG A 80 -2.58 -12.47 14.15
N ASP A 81 -3.79 -12.76 14.64
CA ASP A 81 -4.25 -14.11 14.98
C ASP A 81 -4.82 -14.86 13.78
N LEU A 82 -5.14 -16.12 14.01
CA LEU A 82 -5.74 -17.00 13.01
C LEU A 82 -7.10 -16.46 12.52
N ALA A 83 -7.92 -15.91 13.42
CA ALA A 83 -9.23 -15.38 13.09
C ALA A 83 -9.11 -14.21 12.11
N THR A 84 -8.19 -13.28 12.35
CA THR A 84 -7.89 -12.16 11.42
C THR A 84 -7.41 -12.68 10.07
N THR A 85 -6.56 -13.71 10.05
CA THR A 85 -6.08 -14.32 8.81
C THR A 85 -7.23 -14.92 8.00
N LEU A 86 -8.11 -15.69 8.65
CA LEU A 86 -9.27 -16.31 7.99
C LEU A 86 -10.27 -15.27 7.48
N GLN A 87 -10.53 -14.20 8.23
CA GLN A 87 -11.36 -13.09 7.75
C GLN A 87 -10.76 -12.43 6.50
N ASN A 88 -9.46 -12.22 6.49
CA ASN A 88 -8.77 -11.70 5.31
C ASN A 88 -8.92 -12.65 4.11
N LEU A 89 -8.76 -13.95 4.29
CA LEU A 89 -8.94 -14.93 3.21
C LEU A 89 -10.40 -14.95 2.70
N ALA A 90 -11.40 -14.91 3.61
CA ALA A 90 -12.81 -14.80 3.24
C ALA A 90 -13.08 -13.57 2.39
N MET A 91 -12.56 -12.38 2.78
CA MET A 91 -12.67 -11.17 1.96
C MET A 91 -12.11 -11.36 0.55
N GLY A 92 -10.95 -12.02 0.42
CA GLY A 92 -10.34 -12.33 -0.89
C GLY A 92 -11.20 -13.27 -1.73
N HIS A 93 -11.75 -14.29 -1.10
CA HIS A 93 -12.62 -15.29 -1.72
C HIS A 93 -13.91 -14.65 -2.27
N HIS A 94 -14.66 -13.94 -1.42
CA HIS A 94 -15.92 -13.30 -1.83
C HIS A 94 -15.70 -12.22 -2.89
N PHE A 95 -14.60 -11.47 -2.78
CA PHE A 95 -14.21 -10.52 -3.82
C PHE A 95 -13.96 -11.21 -5.16
N ALA A 96 -13.23 -12.33 -5.18
CA ALA A 96 -12.92 -13.08 -6.39
C ALA A 96 -14.20 -13.61 -7.07
N LEU A 97 -15.12 -14.18 -6.28
CA LEU A 97 -16.42 -14.66 -6.78
C LEU A 97 -17.26 -13.53 -7.38
N ALA A 98 -17.34 -12.37 -6.69
CA ALA A 98 -18.08 -11.22 -7.18
C ALA A 98 -17.50 -10.67 -8.49
N ALA A 99 -16.19 -10.53 -8.57
CA ALA A 99 -15.50 -10.03 -9.76
C ALA A 99 -15.66 -10.95 -10.96
N ALA A 100 -15.58 -12.27 -10.74
CA ALA A 100 -15.80 -13.28 -11.77
C ALA A 100 -17.26 -13.26 -12.28
N LYS A 101 -18.23 -13.20 -11.35
CA LYS A 101 -19.65 -13.14 -11.67
C LYS A 101 -20.02 -11.89 -12.49
N ALA A 102 -19.47 -10.75 -12.12
CA ALA A 102 -19.67 -9.48 -12.82
C ALA A 102 -18.85 -9.36 -14.12
N ALA A 103 -17.96 -10.31 -14.40
CA ALA A 103 -17.05 -10.30 -15.55
C ALA A 103 -16.31 -8.95 -15.72
N CYS A 104 -15.80 -8.40 -14.60
CA CYS A 104 -15.10 -7.12 -14.62
C CYS A 104 -13.89 -7.16 -15.54
N ARG A 105 -13.76 -6.15 -16.41
CA ARG A 105 -12.71 -6.12 -17.44
C ARG A 105 -11.32 -5.76 -16.94
N HIS A 106 -11.19 -5.26 -15.70
CA HIS A 106 -9.91 -4.92 -15.09
C HIS A 106 -9.98 -5.00 -13.57
N ILE A 107 -8.99 -5.62 -12.96
CA ILE A 107 -8.90 -5.77 -11.51
C ILE A 107 -7.51 -5.32 -11.06
N VAL A 108 -7.46 -4.50 -10.02
CA VAL A 108 -6.23 -4.10 -9.34
C VAL A 108 -6.30 -4.58 -7.90
N TYR A 109 -5.44 -5.52 -7.55
CA TYR A 109 -5.32 -6.03 -6.19
C TYR A 109 -4.10 -5.42 -5.49
N PHE A 110 -4.33 -4.82 -4.32
CA PHE A 110 -3.26 -4.37 -3.45
C PHE A 110 -2.83 -5.52 -2.54
N SER A 111 -1.67 -6.07 -2.86
CA SER A 111 -0.93 -7.03 -2.05
C SER A 111 -0.02 -6.28 -1.06
N SER A 112 1.14 -6.81 -0.75
CA SER A 112 2.13 -6.20 0.15
C SER A 112 3.53 -6.73 -0.16
N ASP A 113 4.57 -5.98 0.18
CA ASP A 113 5.95 -6.47 0.21
C ASP A 113 6.19 -7.55 1.30
N ALA A 114 5.24 -7.72 2.23
CA ALA A 114 5.27 -8.80 3.22
C ALA A 114 5.15 -10.21 2.60
N VAL A 115 4.85 -10.33 1.30
CA VAL A 115 4.93 -11.61 0.57
C VAL A 115 6.37 -12.11 0.40
N TYR A 116 7.36 -11.26 0.63
CA TYR A 116 8.77 -11.65 0.67
C TYR A 116 9.20 -11.92 2.11
N GLY A 117 10.04 -12.93 2.33
CA GLY A 117 10.60 -13.23 3.64
C GLY A 117 11.44 -12.08 4.20
N ASP A 118 11.48 -11.93 5.51
CA ASP A 118 12.20 -10.83 6.18
C ASP A 118 13.71 -10.83 5.89
N ASP A 119 14.28 -11.98 5.56
CA ASP A 119 15.67 -12.20 5.18
C ASP A 119 15.98 -11.82 3.73
N THR A 120 14.96 -11.57 2.90
CA THR A 120 15.13 -11.14 1.51
C THR A 120 15.57 -9.68 1.47
N GLN A 121 16.87 -9.42 1.26
CA GLN A 121 17.43 -8.07 1.28
C GLN A 121 17.21 -7.28 -0.02
N TRP A 122 17.20 -7.97 -1.17
CA TRP A 122 16.97 -7.38 -2.49
C TRP A 122 15.73 -7.98 -3.14
N VAL A 123 14.83 -7.13 -3.55
CA VAL A 123 13.57 -7.50 -4.20
C VAL A 123 13.49 -6.86 -5.58
N SER A 124 13.23 -7.68 -6.59
CA SER A 124 12.94 -7.29 -7.97
C SER A 124 11.61 -7.92 -8.42
N ASP A 125 11.20 -7.62 -9.64
CA ASP A 125 10.01 -8.25 -10.25
C ASP A 125 10.10 -9.79 -10.33
N ASP A 126 11.33 -10.32 -10.40
CA ASP A 126 11.59 -11.76 -10.53
C ASP A 126 11.81 -12.45 -9.16
N THR A 127 11.85 -11.70 -8.08
CA THR A 127 12.04 -12.26 -6.74
C THR A 127 10.85 -13.12 -6.35
N LYS A 128 11.13 -14.36 -5.99
CA LYS A 128 10.10 -15.32 -5.56
C LYS A 128 9.45 -14.88 -4.25
N ALA A 129 8.13 -14.92 -4.21
CA ALA A 129 7.38 -14.66 -2.99
C ALA A 129 7.45 -15.88 -2.05
N GLU A 130 8.08 -15.71 -0.89
CA GLU A 130 8.25 -16.73 0.14
C GLU A 130 8.00 -16.10 1.52
N PRO A 131 6.73 -15.84 1.88
CA PRO A 131 6.41 -15.15 3.12
C PRO A 131 6.70 -16.02 4.35
N ASN A 132 7.24 -15.39 5.39
CA ASN A 132 7.48 -16.00 6.70
C ASN A 132 6.53 -15.46 7.78
N SER A 133 5.48 -14.75 7.40
CA SER A 133 4.46 -14.23 8.31
C SER A 133 3.04 -14.60 7.84
N PRO A 134 2.06 -14.76 8.77
CA PRO A 134 0.65 -15.01 8.40
C PRO A 134 0.08 -13.92 7.48
N TYR A 135 0.47 -12.67 7.69
CA TYR A 135 0.03 -11.53 6.86
C TYR A 135 0.55 -11.63 5.42
N GLY A 136 1.82 -11.93 5.26
CA GLY A 136 2.42 -12.15 3.93
C GLY A 136 1.83 -13.38 3.24
N ALA A 137 1.69 -14.51 3.97
CA ALA A 137 1.09 -15.73 3.44
C ALA A 137 -0.35 -15.50 2.97
N MET A 138 -1.14 -14.75 3.73
CA MET A 138 -2.50 -14.37 3.36
C MET A 138 -2.53 -13.56 2.06
N HIS A 139 -1.66 -12.56 1.91
CA HIS A 139 -1.58 -11.78 0.68
C HIS A 139 -1.19 -12.63 -0.52
N LEU A 140 -0.19 -13.51 -0.37
CA LEU A 140 0.23 -14.43 -1.42
C LEU A 140 -0.90 -15.39 -1.80
N THR A 141 -1.63 -15.93 -0.83
CA THR A 141 -2.79 -16.79 -1.08
C THR A 141 -3.85 -16.06 -1.90
N ARG A 142 -4.17 -14.80 -1.58
CA ARG A 142 -5.10 -13.98 -2.37
C ARG A 142 -4.59 -13.74 -3.78
N GLU A 143 -3.29 -13.48 -3.97
CA GLU A 143 -2.70 -13.37 -5.32
C GLU A 143 -2.91 -14.64 -6.13
N VAL A 144 -2.66 -15.82 -5.53
CA VAL A 144 -2.84 -17.12 -6.20
C VAL A 144 -4.30 -17.33 -6.57
N LEU A 145 -5.23 -17.08 -5.65
CA LEU A 145 -6.68 -17.19 -5.90
C LEU A 145 -7.13 -16.29 -7.07
N LEU A 146 -6.73 -15.02 -7.06
CA LEU A 146 -7.09 -14.08 -8.11
C LEU A 146 -6.44 -14.44 -9.46
N LYS A 147 -5.18 -14.85 -9.45
CA LYS A 147 -4.48 -15.30 -10.67
C LYS A 147 -5.10 -16.54 -11.29
N SER A 148 -5.55 -17.49 -10.48
CA SER A 148 -6.14 -18.75 -10.98
C SER A 148 -7.46 -18.54 -11.74
N THR A 149 -8.17 -17.44 -11.46
CA THR A 149 -9.50 -17.17 -12.05
C THR A 149 -9.51 -15.99 -13.01
N MET A 150 -8.61 -15.02 -12.85
CA MET A 150 -8.72 -13.71 -13.52
C MET A 150 -7.37 -13.17 -14.05
N ALA A 151 -6.39 -14.03 -14.35
CA ALA A 151 -5.05 -13.60 -14.78
C ALA A 151 -5.07 -12.61 -15.96
N GLY A 152 -5.97 -12.79 -16.93
CA GLY A 152 -6.07 -11.95 -18.13
C GLY A 152 -6.58 -10.51 -17.89
N VAL A 153 -7.03 -10.19 -16.67
CA VAL A 153 -7.55 -8.86 -16.30
C VAL A 153 -6.97 -8.33 -14.98
N LEU A 154 -6.04 -9.05 -14.36
CA LEU A 154 -5.50 -8.78 -13.02
C LEU A 154 -4.17 -8.04 -13.07
N ALA A 155 -4.11 -6.90 -12.38
CA ALA A 155 -2.88 -6.29 -11.90
C ALA A 155 -2.72 -6.51 -10.39
N VAL A 156 -1.51 -6.83 -9.95
CA VAL A 156 -1.14 -6.91 -8.53
C VAL A 156 -0.15 -5.79 -8.24
N ILE A 157 -0.44 -4.95 -7.26
CA ILE A 157 0.51 -3.97 -6.74
C ILE A 157 0.99 -4.47 -5.37
N ARG A 158 2.30 -4.58 -5.19
CA ARG A 158 2.95 -4.92 -3.92
C ARG A 158 3.61 -3.67 -3.34
N PRO A 159 2.88 -2.86 -2.57
CA PRO A 159 3.46 -1.68 -1.94
C PRO A 159 4.39 -2.08 -0.79
N THR A 160 5.41 -1.25 -0.59
CA THR A 160 6.21 -1.20 0.63
C THR A 160 5.51 -0.33 1.70
N LEU A 161 6.27 0.21 2.66
CA LEU A 161 5.76 1.07 3.72
C LEU A 161 5.20 2.38 3.13
N VAL A 162 3.88 2.50 3.12
CA VAL A 162 3.20 3.69 2.59
C VAL A 162 3.07 4.73 3.68
N TYR A 163 3.43 5.98 3.39
CA TYR A 163 3.31 7.08 4.33
C TYR A 163 2.57 8.28 3.76
N GLY A 164 1.92 9.06 4.62
CA GLY A 164 1.14 10.25 4.27
C GLY A 164 0.38 10.76 5.49
N LEU A 165 -0.19 11.96 5.44
CA LEU A 165 -0.81 12.60 6.60
C LEU A 165 -1.92 11.74 7.23
N ALA A 166 -2.78 11.16 6.42
CA ALA A 166 -3.93 10.37 6.87
C ALA A 166 -3.60 8.92 7.26
N ASP A 167 -2.30 8.54 7.27
CA ASP A 167 -1.88 7.20 7.70
C ASP A 167 -2.25 6.97 9.16
N THR A 168 -3.05 5.93 9.39
CA THR A 168 -3.51 5.51 10.73
C THR A 168 -2.58 4.50 11.40
N HIS A 169 -1.60 3.97 10.67
CA HIS A 169 -0.65 3.01 11.23
C HIS A 169 0.40 3.71 12.10
N HIS A 170 0.56 3.22 13.32
CA HIS A 170 1.58 3.71 14.23
C HIS A 170 2.89 2.92 14.18
N SER A 171 3.07 2.07 13.15
CA SER A 171 4.14 1.07 13.14
C SER A 171 5.39 1.51 12.41
N TYR A 172 5.37 2.57 11.60
CA TYR A 172 6.41 2.91 10.64
C TYR A 172 6.91 4.35 10.73
N GLY A 173 8.11 4.55 10.17
CA GLY A 173 8.98 5.70 10.34
C GLY A 173 8.35 7.09 10.26
N PRO A 174 8.04 7.65 9.07
CA PRO A 174 7.77 9.10 8.98
C PRO A 174 6.64 9.58 9.88
N ASN A 175 5.46 8.95 9.82
CA ASN A 175 4.31 9.38 10.58
C ASN A 175 4.41 9.07 12.07
N ARG A 176 4.97 7.91 12.42
CA ARG A 176 5.21 7.55 13.83
C ARG A 176 6.17 8.54 14.47
N PHE A 177 7.28 8.85 13.80
CA PHE A 177 8.27 9.79 14.31
C PHE A 177 7.70 11.19 14.46
N ARG A 178 6.89 11.65 13.50
CA ARG A 178 6.19 12.93 13.61
C ARG A 178 5.29 12.99 14.84
N ARG A 179 4.44 11.96 15.05
CA ARG A 179 3.55 11.90 16.23
C ARG A 179 4.32 11.82 17.56
N MET A 180 5.42 11.10 17.60
CA MET A 180 6.30 11.05 18.77
C MET A 180 6.90 12.43 19.05
N SER A 181 7.37 13.11 18.01
CA SER A 181 7.92 14.47 18.14
C SER A 181 6.88 15.47 18.62
N GLU A 182 5.66 15.42 18.08
CA GLU A 182 4.56 16.29 18.52
C GLU A 182 4.17 16.05 19.97
N LYS A 183 4.06 14.78 20.36
CA LYS A 183 3.58 14.42 21.70
C LYS A 183 4.63 14.61 22.78
N ASP A 184 5.87 14.15 22.50
CA ASP A 184 6.89 13.96 23.54
C ASP A 184 8.17 14.78 23.28
N GLY A 185 8.24 15.55 22.19
CA GLY A 185 9.44 16.29 21.78
C GLY A 185 10.63 15.40 21.44
N ARG A 186 10.43 14.10 21.25
CA ARG A 186 11.50 13.12 21.04
C ARG A 186 11.08 11.97 20.15
N ILE A 187 12.07 11.36 19.49
CA ILE A 187 11.94 10.14 18.68
C ILE A 187 12.78 9.04 19.32
N SER A 188 12.19 7.88 19.57
CA SER A 188 12.90 6.71 20.09
C SER A 188 13.18 5.72 18.97
N LEU A 189 14.43 5.33 18.78
CA LEU A 189 14.92 4.33 17.84
C LEU A 189 15.42 3.10 18.60
N PHE A 190 15.17 1.91 18.06
CA PHE A 190 15.82 0.69 18.56
C PHE A 190 17.18 0.53 17.90
N GLY A 191 18.23 0.22 18.67
CA GLY A 191 19.60 0.27 18.23
C GLY A 191 19.99 1.71 17.86
N HIS A 192 20.74 1.88 16.79
CA HIS A 192 21.07 3.20 16.22
C HIS A 192 20.15 3.57 15.04
N GLY A 193 19.07 2.79 14.81
CA GLY A 193 18.14 3.01 13.69
C GLY A 193 18.75 2.62 12.35
N GLU A 194 19.61 1.60 12.32
CA GLU A 194 20.37 1.17 11.14
C GLU A 194 19.50 0.48 10.10
N GLU A 195 18.37 -0.09 10.51
CA GLU A 195 17.45 -0.79 9.61
C GLU A 195 17.05 0.12 8.45
N ARG A 196 17.21 -0.41 7.22
CA ARG A 196 16.88 0.30 5.98
C ARG A 196 15.60 -0.26 5.36
N ARG A 197 14.65 0.63 5.08
CA ARG A 197 13.38 0.29 4.44
C ARG A 197 13.00 1.35 3.41
N ASP A 198 12.45 0.89 2.30
CA ASP A 198 11.82 1.78 1.34
C ASP A 198 10.48 2.30 1.90
N HIS A 199 10.19 3.55 1.63
CA HIS A 199 8.95 4.22 2.02
C HIS A 199 8.39 4.97 0.83
N ILE A 200 7.19 4.60 0.39
CA ILE A 200 6.52 5.29 -0.72
C ILE A 200 5.51 6.31 -0.20
N PHE A 201 5.59 7.54 -0.72
CA PHE A 201 4.61 8.57 -0.43
C PHE A 201 3.25 8.19 -1.01
N ILE A 202 2.16 8.49 -0.29
CA ILE A 202 0.82 8.08 -0.70
C ILE A 202 0.47 8.55 -2.10
N ASP A 203 0.80 9.81 -2.46
CA ASP A 203 0.45 10.37 -3.77
C ASP A 203 1.19 9.66 -4.91
N ASP A 204 2.42 9.20 -4.69
CA ASP A 204 3.18 8.43 -5.68
C ASP A 204 2.57 7.03 -5.90
N LEU A 205 2.10 6.39 -4.83
CA LEU A 205 1.40 5.10 -4.92
C LEU A 205 0.07 5.26 -5.65
N ILE A 206 -0.66 6.36 -5.41
CA ILE A 206 -1.89 6.67 -6.12
C ILE A 206 -1.60 6.97 -7.59
N GLU A 207 -0.54 7.72 -7.91
CA GLU A 207 -0.14 7.99 -9.30
C GLU A 207 0.20 6.68 -10.04
N LEU A 208 0.97 5.78 -9.44
CA LEU A 208 1.23 4.44 -9.99
C LEU A 208 -0.09 3.70 -10.27
N THR A 209 -1.02 3.73 -9.31
CA THR A 209 -2.33 3.07 -9.44
C THR A 209 -3.15 3.64 -10.60
N LEU A 210 -3.17 4.97 -10.76
CA LEU A 210 -3.86 5.62 -11.87
C LEU A 210 -3.26 5.27 -13.23
N ARG A 211 -1.93 5.15 -13.32
CA ARG A 211 -1.24 4.71 -14.54
C ARG A 211 -1.62 3.27 -14.89
N VAL A 212 -1.65 2.37 -13.89
CA VAL A 212 -2.13 0.99 -14.04
C VAL A 212 -3.58 0.96 -14.53
N LEU A 213 -4.46 1.77 -13.96
CA LEU A 213 -5.86 1.89 -14.35
C LEU A 213 -6.03 2.42 -15.78
N ARG A 214 -5.36 3.52 -16.13
CA ARG A 214 -5.46 4.16 -17.46
C ARG A 214 -4.91 3.31 -18.59
N ARG A 215 -3.89 2.51 -18.33
CA ARG A 215 -3.30 1.55 -19.28
C ARG A 215 -3.98 0.19 -19.27
N ARG A 216 -4.92 -0.03 -18.33
CA ARG A 216 -5.47 -1.37 -18.04
C ARG A 216 -4.36 -2.39 -17.96
N SER A 217 -3.32 -2.06 -17.18
CA SER A 217 -2.15 -2.92 -17.06
C SER A 217 -2.51 -4.18 -16.29
N ILE A 218 -1.95 -5.31 -16.70
CA ILE A 218 -2.05 -6.61 -16.02
C ILE A 218 -0.66 -7.08 -15.61
N GLY A 219 -0.59 -8.03 -14.68
CA GLY A 219 0.67 -8.54 -14.15
C GLY A 219 0.99 -7.99 -12.76
N MET A 220 2.26 -7.76 -12.45
CA MET A 220 2.69 -7.33 -11.12
C MET A 220 3.58 -6.10 -11.20
N ALA A 221 3.38 -5.18 -10.25
CA ALA A 221 4.22 -4.02 -10.01
C ALA A 221 4.62 -3.93 -8.53
N LEU A 222 5.86 -3.53 -8.28
CA LEU A 222 6.32 -3.11 -6.95
C LEU A 222 5.90 -1.65 -6.72
N GLY A 223 5.18 -1.39 -5.63
CA GLY A 223 4.82 -0.04 -5.19
C GLY A 223 5.91 0.52 -4.27
N VAL A 224 7.06 0.85 -4.84
CA VAL A 224 8.31 1.20 -4.13
C VAL A 224 9.02 2.34 -4.84
N THR A 225 9.98 2.97 -4.16
CA THR A 225 10.76 4.10 -4.70
C THR A 225 12.15 3.72 -5.19
N GLY A 226 12.65 2.53 -4.78
CA GLY A 226 14.03 2.10 -4.99
C GLY A 226 15.04 2.76 -4.04
N ARG A 227 14.57 3.55 -3.08
CA ARG A 227 15.39 4.21 -2.06
C ARG A 227 15.03 3.69 -0.68
N SER A 228 16.01 3.17 0.04
CA SER A 228 15.81 2.60 1.37
C SER A 228 16.65 3.36 2.40
N PRO A 229 16.17 4.54 2.86
CA PRO A 229 16.84 5.24 3.96
C PRO A 229 16.79 4.41 5.24
N SER A 230 17.73 4.63 6.14
CA SER A 230 17.68 4.07 7.50
C SER A 230 16.63 4.79 8.35
N PHE A 231 16.13 4.14 9.39
CA PHE A 231 15.25 4.80 10.34
C PHE A 231 15.92 5.98 11.04
N ALA A 232 17.25 5.94 11.22
CA ALA A 232 18.00 7.08 11.74
C ALA A 232 17.96 8.29 10.79
N GLU A 233 18.16 8.07 9.48
CA GLU A 233 18.05 9.12 8.47
C GLU A 233 16.63 9.72 8.46
N ILE A 234 15.59 8.88 8.49
CA ILE A 234 14.19 9.34 8.54
C ILE A 234 13.91 10.13 9.84
N ALA A 235 14.40 9.64 10.99
CA ALA A 235 14.22 10.32 12.27
C ALA A 235 14.87 11.70 12.26
N ALA A 236 16.07 11.83 11.69
CA ALA A 236 16.75 13.11 11.54
C ALA A 236 15.99 14.10 10.65
N LEU A 237 15.40 13.61 9.54
CA LEU A 237 14.55 14.42 8.66
C LEU A 237 13.29 14.93 9.38
N VAL A 238 12.63 14.05 10.14
CA VAL A 238 11.43 14.42 10.91
C VAL A 238 11.78 15.38 12.05
N ALA A 239 12.84 15.09 12.82
CA ALA A 239 13.24 15.93 13.97
C ALA A 239 13.48 17.39 13.59
N LYS A 240 14.08 17.63 12.42
CA LYS A 240 14.37 18.96 11.87
C LYS A 240 13.12 19.78 11.54
N GLN A 241 11.94 19.16 11.42
CA GLN A 241 10.70 19.89 11.13
C GLN A 241 10.15 20.63 12.36
N PHE A 242 10.64 20.33 13.56
CA PHE A 242 10.20 20.92 14.82
C PHE A 242 11.13 22.04 15.32
N SER A 243 10.61 22.97 16.08
CA SER A 243 11.38 24.04 16.69
C SER A 243 11.04 24.13 18.19
N PRO A 244 12.00 23.77 19.08
CA PRO A 244 13.31 23.20 18.77
C PRO A 244 13.22 21.81 18.10
N PRO A 245 14.26 21.35 17.43
CA PRO A 245 14.27 20.00 16.84
C PRO A 245 14.02 18.92 17.90
N ALA A 246 13.26 17.89 17.54
CA ALA A 246 12.98 16.77 18.44
C ALA A 246 14.26 16.00 18.79
N ALA A 247 14.40 15.58 20.04
CA ALA A 247 15.54 14.76 20.48
C ALA A 247 15.44 13.34 19.90
N ILE A 248 16.55 12.76 19.47
CA ILE A 248 16.62 11.37 19.02
C ILE A 248 17.27 10.52 20.13
N LEU A 249 16.53 9.52 20.61
CA LEU A 249 16.98 8.63 21.68
C LEU A 249 17.15 7.20 21.13
N ASN A 250 18.29 6.59 21.44
CA ASN A 250 18.55 5.20 21.09
C ASN A 250 18.16 4.29 22.26
N LEU A 251 17.27 3.33 21.99
CA LEU A 251 16.83 2.30 22.94
C LEU A 251 17.52 0.97 22.62
N PRO A 252 17.84 0.14 23.62
CA PRO A 252 18.35 -1.19 23.37
C PRO A 252 17.41 -1.99 22.46
N ARG A 253 17.98 -2.76 21.53
CA ARG A 253 17.21 -3.75 20.74
C ARG A 253 16.76 -4.88 21.66
N ALA A 254 15.56 -5.40 21.44
CA ALA A 254 15.03 -6.54 22.22
C ALA A 254 15.93 -7.79 22.11
N ASN A 255 16.52 -8.01 20.94
CA ASN A 255 17.56 -9.03 20.72
C ASN A 255 18.76 -8.38 20.02
N PRO A 256 19.80 -7.96 20.75
CA PRO A 256 21.00 -7.35 20.16
C PRO A 256 21.77 -8.27 19.23
N ALA A 257 21.69 -9.59 19.41
CA ALA A 257 22.38 -10.58 18.58
C ALA A 257 21.66 -10.86 17.24
N ALA A 258 20.37 -10.48 17.09
CA ALA A 258 19.68 -10.66 15.83
C ALA A 258 20.25 -9.73 14.76
N PRO A 259 20.35 -10.18 13.50
CA PRO A 259 20.79 -9.31 12.41
C PRO A 259 19.86 -8.11 12.24
N VAL A 260 20.40 -6.99 11.76
CA VAL A 260 19.58 -5.86 11.30
C VAL A 260 19.06 -6.21 9.92
N LEU A 261 17.74 -6.19 9.78
CA LEU A 261 17.09 -6.54 8.52
C LEU A 261 17.03 -5.29 7.62
N HIS A 262 17.61 -5.41 6.43
CA HIS A 262 17.52 -4.38 5.39
C HIS A 262 16.66 -4.90 4.25
N ARG A 263 15.91 -3.98 3.59
CA ARG A 263 15.20 -4.32 2.36
C ARG A 263 15.35 -3.22 1.33
N HIS A 264 15.80 -3.63 0.15
CA HIS A 264 15.99 -2.78 -1.01
C HIS A 264 15.17 -3.31 -2.18
N PHE A 265 14.80 -2.43 -3.09
CA PHE A 265 13.96 -2.78 -4.23
C PHE A 265 14.56 -2.29 -5.53
N ASP A 266 14.45 -3.10 -6.57
CA ASP A 266 14.68 -2.71 -7.96
C ASP A 266 13.38 -2.17 -8.55
N ILE A 267 13.43 -0.97 -9.10
CA ILE A 267 12.27 -0.30 -9.72
C ILE A 267 12.26 -0.40 -11.25
N THR A 268 13.21 -1.14 -11.83
CA THR A 268 13.37 -1.26 -13.29
C THR A 268 12.07 -1.68 -13.97
N GLY A 269 11.33 -2.62 -13.38
CA GLY A 269 10.06 -3.08 -13.95
C GLY A 269 9.00 -1.97 -14.02
N VAL A 270 8.87 -1.15 -12.99
CA VAL A 270 7.94 -0.01 -12.99
C VAL A 270 8.40 1.08 -13.97
N LEU A 271 9.70 1.40 -14.00
CA LEU A 271 10.24 2.41 -14.94
C LEU A 271 10.21 1.93 -16.39
N THR A 272 10.28 0.63 -16.66
CA THR A 272 10.07 0.08 -17.99
C THR A 272 8.62 0.24 -18.43
N ALA A 273 7.66 -0.02 -17.54
CA ALA A 273 6.24 0.17 -17.82
C ALA A 273 5.84 1.65 -17.91
N PHE A 274 6.44 2.50 -17.07
CA PHE A 274 6.12 3.92 -16.95
C PHE A 274 7.41 4.76 -16.86
N PRO A 275 8.10 5.04 -17.99
CA PRO A 275 9.42 5.70 -18.00
C PRO A 275 9.42 7.11 -17.42
N ASP A 276 8.28 7.77 -17.39
CA ASP A 276 8.06 9.10 -16.84
C ASP A 276 7.59 9.10 -15.37
N MET A 277 7.54 7.91 -14.71
CA MET A 277 7.23 7.85 -13.28
C MET A 277 8.28 8.59 -12.48
N ARG A 278 7.83 9.42 -11.53
CA ARG A 278 8.69 10.15 -10.60
C ARG A 278 8.20 9.89 -9.19
N TYR A 279 9.14 9.87 -8.25
CA TYR A 279 8.86 9.64 -6.86
C TYR A 279 9.25 10.85 -6.02
N THR A 280 8.41 11.20 -5.08
CA THR A 280 8.65 12.25 -4.11
C THR A 280 9.85 11.86 -3.22
N PRO A 281 10.94 12.66 -3.18
CA PRO A 281 12.01 12.46 -2.21
C PRO A 281 11.46 12.40 -0.79
N ILE A 282 12.00 11.52 0.05
CA ILE A 282 11.46 11.32 1.41
C ILE A 282 11.54 12.60 2.25
N GLU A 283 12.57 13.41 2.06
CA GLU A 283 12.74 14.72 2.67
C GLU A 283 11.59 15.67 2.35
N ASP A 284 11.16 15.70 1.08
CA ASP A 284 10.06 16.55 0.60
C ASP A 284 8.72 16.03 1.13
N GLY A 285 8.50 14.70 1.11
CA GLY A 285 7.31 14.07 1.65
C GLY A 285 7.14 14.31 3.15
N VAL A 286 8.23 14.20 3.92
CA VAL A 286 8.25 14.49 5.37
C VAL A 286 7.89 15.96 5.63
N ALA A 287 8.51 16.88 4.90
CA ALA A 287 8.24 18.32 5.04
C ALA A 287 6.78 18.66 4.68
N LEU A 288 6.25 18.05 3.60
CA LEU A 288 4.87 18.24 3.17
C LEU A 288 3.87 17.77 4.23
N ILE A 289 4.06 16.56 4.78
CA ILE A 289 3.19 16.02 5.83
C ILE A 289 3.21 16.91 7.07
N HIS A 290 4.39 17.38 7.47
CA HIS A 290 4.50 18.25 8.65
C HIS A 290 3.73 19.57 8.44
N ARG A 291 3.85 20.20 7.26
CA ARG A 291 3.11 21.41 6.91
C ARG A 291 1.60 21.16 6.92
N GLN A 292 1.12 20.12 6.24
CA GLN A 292 -0.30 19.74 6.20
C GLN A 292 -0.88 19.48 7.60
N ALA A 293 -0.11 18.81 8.47
CA ALA A 293 -0.52 18.54 9.84
C ALA A 293 -0.71 19.83 10.64
N ARG A 294 0.17 20.82 10.47
CA ARG A 294 0.05 22.13 11.13
C ARG A 294 -1.14 22.92 10.60
N GLU A 295 -1.35 22.94 9.30
CA GLU A 295 -2.53 23.59 8.69
C GLU A 295 -3.83 22.99 9.23
N ALA A 296 -3.93 21.65 9.30
CA ALA A 296 -5.10 20.96 9.86
C ALA A 296 -5.34 21.21 11.35
N ALA A 297 -4.28 21.51 12.13
CA ALA A 297 -4.41 21.85 13.56
C ALA A 297 -4.86 23.28 13.80
N HIS A 298 -4.78 24.16 12.80
CA HIS A 298 -5.18 25.56 12.85
C HIS A 298 -6.51 25.86 12.13
N ALA A 299 -7.11 24.86 11.45
CA ALA A 299 -8.42 24.93 10.78
C ALA A 299 -9.55 24.43 11.69
#